data_9ba6b26b5dab506447d6906b9a4c6d48
#
_entry.id   9ba6b26b5dab506447d6906b9a4c6d48
#
_cell.length_a   1.000
_cell.length_b   1.000
_cell.length_c   1.000
_cell.angle_alpha   90.00
_cell.angle_beta   90.00
_cell.angle_gamma   90.00
#
_symmetry.space_group_name_H-M   'P 1'
#
loop_
_entity.id
_entity.type
_entity.pdbx_description
1 polymer ?
#
loop_
_entity_poly.entity_id
_entity_poly.type
_entity_poly.pdbx_seq_one_letter_code
_entity_poly.pdbx_strand_id
1 'polypeptide(L)' 'MQGILTFTSLDEALRAGFQVYDRTSDGYLVRTRTAGGWALARVIVRHAA' A
#
# COMPACT_ATOMS: atom_id res chain seq x y z
N MET A 1 9.29 10.85 13.00
CA MET A 1 9.12 10.55 11.73
C MET A 1 8.38 9.31 11.55
N GLN A 2 7.96 9.03 10.46
CA GLN A 2 7.24 7.89 10.28
C GLN A 2 7.62 7.24 9.04
N GLY A 3 7.62 5.96 8.99
CA GLY A 3 7.93 5.23 7.82
C GLY A 3 6.71 5.07 6.95
N ILE A 4 6.91 4.37 5.84
CA ILE A 4 5.82 4.03 4.96
C ILE A 4 5.13 2.81 5.51
N LEU A 5 3.81 2.87 5.59
CA LEU A 5 3.02 1.75 6.04
C LEU A 5 3.13 0.60 5.05
N THR A 6 3.21 -0.60 5.53
CA THR A 6 3.34 -1.78 4.69
C THR A 6 2.22 -2.76 4.99
N PHE A 7 1.55 -3.21 3.93
CA PHE A 7 0.53 -4.23 4.02
C PHE A 7 1.06 -5.52 3.44
N THR A 8 0.51 -6.62 3.89
CA THR A 8 0.93 -7.93 3.41
C THR A 8 0.02 -8.48 2.32
N SER A 9 -1.10 -7.83 2.07
CA SER A 9 -1.98 -8.22 0.97
C SER A 9 -2.66 -6.99 0.42
N LEU A 10 -3.01 -7.05 -0.86
CA LEU A 10 -3.72 -5.96 -1.50
C LEU A 10 -5.10 -5.78 -0.90
N ASP A 11 -5.76 -6.87 -0.58
CA ASP A 11 -7.07 -6.82 0.02
C ASP A 11 -7.07 -6.01 1.32
N GLU A 12 -6.02 -6.20 2.11
CA GLU A 12 -5.87 -5.48 3.36
C GLU A 12 -5.77 -3.97 3.11
N ALA A 13 -5.00 -3.60 2.11
CA ALA A 13 -4.84 -2.19 1.78
C ALA A 13 -6.15 -1.57 1.27
N LEU A 14 -6.86 -2.31 0.45
CA LEU A 14 -8.13 -1.81 -0.08
C LEU A 14 -9.16 -1.64 1.02
N ARG A 15 -9.18 -2.53 1.98
CA ARG A 15 -10.09 -2.42 3.12
C ARG A 15 -9.77 -1.21 3.98
N ALA A 16 -8.51 -0.83 4.01
CA ALA A 16 -8.09 0.34 4.76
C ALA A 16 -8.35 1.65 4.03
N GLY A 17 -8.92 1.57 2.82
CA GLY A 17 -9.28 2.76 2.06
C GLY A 17 -8.23 3.21 1.08
N PHE A 18 -7.20 2.40 0.84
CA PHE A 18 -6.16 2.75 -0.11
C PHE A 18 -6.54 2.32 -1.50
N GLN A 19 -5.94 2.96 -2.48
CA GLN A 19 -6.14 2.63 -3.89
C GLN A 19 -4.79 2.30 -4.50
N VAL A 20 -4.79 1.40 -5.47
CA VAL A 20 -3.57 1.06 -6.16
C VAL A 20 -3.12 2.25 -6.98
N TYR A 21 -1.87 2.64 -6.79
CA TYR A 21 -1.28 3.75 -7.49
C TYR A 21 -0.31 3.27 -8.56
N ASP A 22 0.44 2.22 -8.24
CA ASP A 22 1.42 1.68 -9.17
C ASP A 22 1.74 0.26 -8.77
N ARG A 23 2.44 -0.45 -9.63
CA ARG A 23 2.91 -1.78 -9.34
C ARG A 23 4.40 -1.74 -9.09
N THR A 24 4.85 -2.58 -8.18
CA THR A 24 6.27 -2.70 -7.92
C THR A 24 6.69 -4.15 -8.17
N SER A 25 7.98 -4.40 -8.14
CA SER A 25 8.46 -5.73 -8.43
C SER A 25 8.01 -6.76 -7.38
N ASP A 26 7.71 -6.32 -6.17
CA ASP A 26 7.33 -7.23 -5.10
C ASP A 26 5.91 -6.98 -4.59
N GLY A 27 5.15 -6.15 -5.29
CA GLY A 27 3.78 -5.90 -4.88
C GLY A 27 3.19 -4.69 -5.54
N TYR A 28 2.66 -3.79 -4.72
CA TYR A 28 1.98 -2.61 -5.22
C TYR A 28 2.32 -1.40 -4.37
N LEU A 29 2.21 -0.24 -4.99
CA LEU A 29 2.25 1.02 -4.27
C LEU A 29 0.82 1.53 -4.21
N VAL A 30 0.34 1.85 -3.02
CA VAL A 30 -1.04 2.28 -2.83
C VAL A 30 -1.05 3.63 -2.14
N ARG A 31 -2.14 4.35 -2.30
CA ARG A 31 -2.27 5.67 -1.69
C ARG A 31 -3.70 5.92 -1.27
N THR A 32 -3.86 6.82 -0.32
CA THR A 32 -5.17 7.27 0.09
C THR A 32 -5.13 8.77 0.36
N ARG A 33 -6.27 9.42 0.23
CA ARG A 33 -6.37 10.84 0.49
C ARG A 33 -6.58 11.06 1.97
N THR A 34 -5.86 12.02 2.53
CA THR A 34 -6.03 12.38 3.93
C THR A 34 -6.25 13.88 4.03
N ALA A 35 -6.54 14.36 5.22
CA ALA A 35 -6.74 15.78 5.45
C ALA A 35 -5.48 16.57 5.11
N GLY A 36 -4.32 15.98 5.28
CA GLY A 36 -3.06 16.65 4.98
C GLY A 36 -2.53 16.40 3.59
N GLY A 37 -3.27 15.68 2.74
CA GLY A 37 -2.84 15.38 1.38
C GLY A 37 -2.90 13.91 1.11
N TRP A 38 -1.88 13.37 0.44
CA TRP A 38 -1.84 11.96 0.09
C TRP A 38 -0.94 11.20 1.04
N ALA A 39 -1.38 10.03 1.43
CA ALA A 39 -0.57 9.11 2.20
C ALA A 39 -0.27 7.90 1.33
N LEU A 40 0.97 7.47 1.34
CA LEU A 40 1.42 6.34 0.53
C LEU A 40 1.71 5.14 1.41
N ALA A 41 1.49 3.96 0.85
CA ALA A 41 1.82 2.73 1.53
C ALA A 41 2.28 1.71 0.50
N ARG A 42 2.89 0.64 0.97
CA ARG A 42 3.33 -0.46 0.12
C ARG A 42 2.54 -1.69 0.42
N VAL A 43 2.32 -2.48 -0.59
CA VAL A 43 1.80 -3.83 -0.43
C VAL A 43 2.88 -4.78 -0.90
N ILE A 44 3.38 -5.61 -0.03
CA ILE A 44 4.39 -6.60 -0.36
C ILE A 44 3.70 -7.93 -0.47
N VAL A 45 3.67 -8.48 -1.67
CA VAL A 45 3.05 -9.77 -1.92
C VAL A 45 4.13 -10.83 -1.90
N ARG A 46 4.00 -11.77 -0.98
CA ARG A 46 4.97 -12.84 -0.90
C ARG A 46 4.46 -14.03 -1.63
N HIS A 47 5.32 -14.60 -2.41
CA HIS A 47 5.00 -15.82 -3.11
C HIS A 47 5.70 -16.96 -2.41
N ALA A 48 4.95 -17.98 -2.09
CA ALA A 48 5.57 -19.17 -1.55
C ALA A 48 6.35 -19.80 -2.67
N ALA A 49 7.59 -20.04 -2.42
CA ALA A 49 8.46 -20.57 -3.46
C ALA A 49 8.22 -22.05 -3.66
#